data_d370325d03864dd76398801b5864cf04
#
_entry.id   d370325d03864dd76398801b5864cf04
#
_cell.length_a   1.000
_cell.length_b   1.000
_cell.length_c   1.000
_cell.angle_alpha   90.00
_cell.angle_beta   90.00
_cell.angle_gamma   90.00
#
_symmetry.space_group_name_H-M   'P 1'
#
loop_
_entity.id
_entity.type
_entity.pdbx_description
1 polymer ?
#
loop_
_entity_poly.entity_id
_entity_poly.type
_entity_poly.pdbx_seq_one_letter_code
_entity_poly.pdbx_strand_id
1 'polypeptide(L)'
;KTTLVYVDMARWEIQQRFRAHEVKALGIDNRADAVSLQYKRGYFNDWRILDKYKEGLFSKVDFWLDTHVAGEPKLIDRKTFFKGIDATVKTPFRVVPFFDPAPWGGQWMKEVCGLNPEKENYGWCFDCVPEENSLYLEVNGVRFELPSVDLVLLRSRELLGEPVEARFGKDFPIRFDFLDTVGGGNLSVQVHPTTQFIRENFGMYYTQDESYYLLDAKEGASVYLGLKTGINRDDMINDLREAQKSNIVFDAEKYVNRLPAKKHDHYLIPGGTVHCSGS
;
A
#
# COMPACT_ATOMS: atom_id res chain seq x y z
N LYS A 1 -29.69 -21.89 16.94
CA LYS A 1 -29.32 -20.60 16.34
C LYS A 1 -27.80 -20.52 16.34
N THR A 2 -27.18 -20.37 15.16
CA THR A 2 -25.73 -20.23 15.06
C THR A 2 -25.36 -18.76 15.21
N THR A 3 -24.29 -18.47 15.95
CA THR A 3 -23.71 -17.12 16.06
C THR A 3 -22.49 -17.05 15.16
N LEU A 4 -22.41 -16.04 14.31
CA LEU A 4 -21.28 -15.80 13.43
C LEU A 4 -20.40 -14.67 13.98
N VAL A 5 -19.17 -15.01 14.32
CA VAL A 5 -18.13 -14.06 14.71
C VAL A 5 -17.13 -13.92 13.57
N TYR A 6 -16.92 -12.70 13.09
CA TYR A 6 -15.92 -12.41 12.05
C TYR A 6 -14.66 -11.86 12.73
N VAL A 7 -13.55 -12.56 12.51
CA VAL A 7 -12.23 -12.10 12.94
C VAL A 7 -11.66 -11.22 11.84
N ASP A 8 -11.48 -9.95 12.14
CA ASP A 8 -11.04 -8.96 11.14
C ASP A 8 -9.66 -8.40 11.46
N MET A 9 -8.93 -8.04 10.42
CA MET A 9 -7.57 -7.56 10.55
C MET A 9 -7.17 -6.71 9.34
N ALA A 10 -6.57 -5.54 9.57
CA ALA A 10 -6.01 -4.71 8.52
C ALA A 10 -4.85 -5.41 7.80
N ARG A 11 -4.71 -5.18 6.51
CA ARG A 11 -3.63 -5.79 5.71
C ARG A 11 -2.25 -5.38 6.17
N TRP A 12 -2.10 -4.18 6.72
CA TRP A 12 -0.86 -3.76 7.35
C TRP A 12 -0.42 -4.73 8.46
N GLU A 13 -1.32 -5.13 9.35
CA GLU A 13 -1.02 -6.11 10.39
C GLU A 13 -0.72 -7.50 9.80
N ILE A 14 -1.45 -7.90 8.76
CA ILE A 14 -1.17 -9.16 8.05
C ILE A 14 0.26 -9.13 7.47
N GLN A 15 0.70 -8.01 6.92
CA GLN A 15 2.07 -7.85 6.42
C GLN A 15 3.12 -7.97 7.53
N GLN A 16 2.86 -7.40 8.73
CA GLN A 16 3.76 -7.58 9.88
C GLN A 16 3.87 -9.07 10.26
N ARG A 17 2.76 -9.80 10.25
CA ARG A 17 2.75 -11.25 10.52
C ARG A 17 3.40 -12.07 9.41
N PHE A 18 3.37 -11.63 8.15
CA PHE A 18 4.19 -12.23 7.08
C PHE A 18 5.69 -12.05 7.39
N ARG A 19 6.11 -10.87 7.81
CA ARG A 19 7.51 -10.58 8.19
C ARG A 19 7.98 -11.41 9.39
N ALA A 20 7.06 -11.71 10.31
CA ALA A 20 7.32 -12.58 11.46
C ALA A 20 7.20 -14.08 11.13
N HIS A 21 6.85 -14.45 9.89
CA HIS A 21 6.59 -15.84 9.45
C HIS A 21 5.48 -16.55 10.24
N GLU A 22 4.55 -15.80 10.82
CA GLU A 22 3.45 -16.32 11.65
C GLU A 22 2.26 -16.80 10.81
N VAL A 23 2.04 -16.20 9.66
CA VAL A 23 0.88 -16.49 8.81
C VAL A 23 1.29 -16.93 7.41
N LYS A 24 0.38 -17.56 6.71
CA LYS A 24 0.55 -18.09 5.35
C LYS A 24 -0.57 -17.64 4.43
N ALA A 25 -0.32 -17.74 3.14
CA ALA A 25 -1.31 -17.42 2.12
C ALA A 25 -2.45 -18.43 2.07
N LEU A 26 -3.53 -18.07 1.39
CA LEU A 26 -4.69 -18.94 1.20
C LEU A 26 -4.32 -20.18 0.40
N GLY A 27 -4.58 -21.35 0.98
CA GLY A 27 -4.43 -22.66 0.32
C GLY A 27 -3.01 -23.20 0.15
N ILE A 28 -1.96 -22.46 0.56
CA ILE A 28 -0.56 -22.92 0.52
C ILE A 28 0.19 -22.52 1.80
N ASP A 29 1.28 -23.24 2.09
CA ASP A 29 2.23 -22.83 3.12
C ASP A 29 3.44 -22.17 2.45
N ASN A 30 3.44 -20.85 2.44
CA ASN A 30 4.48 -20.01 1.86
C ASN A 30 5.18 -19.14 2.91
N ARG A 31 5.21 -19.57 4.18
CA ARG A 31 5.87 -18.81 5.28
C ARG A 31 7.37 -18.65 5.06
N ALA A 32 7.99 -19.55 4.32
CA ALA A 32 9.41 -19.47 3.99
C ALA A 32 9.73 -18.59 2.77
N ASP A 33 8.72 -18.11 2.04
CA ASP A 33 8.92 -17.25 0.88
C ASP A 33 9.38 -15.86 1.32
N ALA A 34 10.04 -15.15 0.40
CA ALA A 34 10.35 -13.74 0.60
C ALA A 34 9.07 -12.94 0.86
N VAL A 35 9.09 -12.02 1.81
CA VAL A 35 7.94 -11.21 2.23
C VAL A 35 7.30 -10.48 1.05
N SER A 36 8.10 -9.98 0.10
CA SER A 36 7.62 -9.35 -1.13
C SER A 36 6.79 -10.28 -2.02
N LEU A 37 7.08 -11.57 -2.04
CA LEU A 37 6.31 -12.56 -2.79
C LEU A 37 5.00 -12.89 -2.05
N GLN A 38 5.05 -13.01 -0.72
CA GLN A 38 3.85 -13.19 0.09
C GLN A 38 2.88 -12.00 -0.08
N TYR A 39 3.41 -10.77 -0.03
CA TYR A 39 2.64 -9.55 -0.26
C TYR A 39 2.00 -9.52 -1.65
N LYS A 40 2.78 -9.76 -2.71
CA LYS A 40 2.26 -9.77 -4.09
C LYS A 40 1.14 -10.78 -4.28
N ARG A 41 1.29 -11.98 -3.72
CA ARG A 41 0.22 -12.98 -3.74
C ARG A 41 -1.01 -12.50 -2.99
N GLY A 42 -0.84 -11.95 -1.80
CA GLY A 42 -1.92 -11.35 -1.02
C GLY A 42 -2.68 -10.30 -1.84
N TYR A 43 -1.95 -9.34 -2.38
CA TYR A 43 -2.49 -8.20 -3.12
C TYR A 43 -3.23 -8.59 -4.40
N PHE A 44 -2.62 -9.41 -5.26
CA PHE A 44 -3.19 -9.73 -6.57
C PHE A 44 -4.21 -10.87 -6.54
N ASN A 45 -4.18 -11.73 -5.53
CA ASN A 45 -5.03 -12.92 -5.47
C ASN A 45 -5.85 -13.00 -4.19
N ASP A 46 -5.20 -13.27 -3.04
CA ASP A 46 -5.89 -13.76 -1.85
C ASP A 46 -6.82 -12.70 -1.26
N TRP A 47 -6.37 -11.47 -1.10
CA TRP A 47 -7.17 -10.39 -0.51
C TRP A 47 -8.35 -10.00 -1.40
N ARG A 48 -8.17 -10.02 -2.71
CA ARG A 48 -9.26 -9.73 -3.66
C ARG A 48 -10.38 -10.77 -3.59
N ILE A 49 -10.01 -12.04 -3.42
CA ILE A 49 -10.98 -13.14 -3.23
C ILE A 49 -11.68 -12.98 -1.87
N LEU A 50 -10.90 -12.72 -0.82
CA LEU A 50 -11.40 -12.59 0.53
C LEU A 50 -12.28 -11.35 0.73
N ASP A 51 -12.00 -10.23 0.08
CA ASP A 51 -12.86 -9.04 0.11
C ASP A 51 -14.24 -9.32 -0.49
N LYS A 52 -14.30 -10.00 -1.65
CA LYS A 52 -15.57 -10.40 -2.25
C LYS A 52 -16.35 -11.37 -1.36
N TYR A 53 -15.65 -12.29 -0.71
CA TYR A 53 -16.27 -13.22 0.23
C TYR A 53 -16.77 -12.47 1.48
N LYS A 54 -15.96 -11.60 2.06
CA LYS A 54 -16.28 -10.74 3.20
C LYS A 54 -17.51 -9.88 2.94
N GLU A 55 -17.58 -9.27 1.76
CA GLU A 55 -18.73 -8.46 1.34
C GLU A 55 -20.05 -9.23 1.43
N GLY A 56 -20.07 -10.49 1.02
CA GLY A 56 -21.23 -11.38 1.14
C GLY A 56 -21.56 -11.79 2.56
N LEU A 57 -20.67 -11.55 3.52
CA LEU A 57 -20.87 -11.91 4.93
C LEU A 57 -21.37 -10.75 5.80
N PHE A 58 -21.11 -9.49 5.46
CA PHE A 58 -21.43 -8.33 6.32
C PHE A 58 -22.84 -8.36 6.90
N SER A 59 -23.84 -8.74 6.11
CA SER A 59 -25.25 -8.84 6.57
C SER A 59 -25.52 -10.03 7.50
N LYS A 60 -24.59 -10.98 7.60
CA LYS A 60 -24.77 -12.25 8.35
C LYS A 60 -23.97 -12.28 9.65
N VAL A 61 -22.91 -11.51 9.76
CA VAL A 61 -22.03 -11.45 10.94
C VAL A 61 -22.81 -10.89 12.13
N ASP A 62 -22.73 -11.56 13.27
CA ASP A 62 -23.35 -11.12 14.53
C ASP A 62 -22.38 -10.28 15.36
N PHE A 63 -21.07 -10.61 15.32
CA PHE A 63 -20.03 -9.92 16.09
C PHE A 63 -18.75 -9.77 15.26
N TRP A 64 -18.06 -8.65 15.42
CA TRP A 64 -16.70 -8.39 14.89
C TRP A 64 -15.68 -8.51 16.00
N LEU A 65 -14.60 -9.24 15.73
CA LEU A 65 -13.50 -9.46 16.66
C LEU A 65 -12.23 -8.83 16.10
N ASP A 66 -11.77 -7.76 16.76
CA ASP A 66 -10.48 -7.14 16.54
C ASP A 66 -9.38 -7.97 17.20
N THR A 67 -8.37 -8.38 16.41
CA THR A 67 -7.21 -9.15 16.86
C THR A 67 -5.89 -8.51 16.42
N HIS A 68 -5.87 -7.20 16.16
CA HIS A 68 -4.65 -6.47 15.76
C HIS A 68 -3.59 -6.55 16.85
N VAL A 69 -3.97 -6.39 18.11
CA VAL A 69 -3.04 -6.53 19.24
C VAL A 69 -3.11 -7.96 19.80
N ALA A 70 -1.99 -8.67 19.74
CA ALA A 70 -1.91 -10.03 20.24
C ALA A 70 -2.22 -10.08 21.76
N GLY A 71 -3.12 -10.98 22.15
CA GLY A 71 -3.54 -11.13 23.55
C GLY A 71 -4.56 -10.11 24.06
N GLU A 72 -4.96 -9.12 23.26
CA GLU A 72 -5.93 -8.09 23.62
C GLU A 72 -7.13 -8.05 22.65
N PRO A 73 -7.87 -9.14 22.47
CA PRO A 73 -8.99 -9.17 21.54
C PRO A 73 -10.12 -8.27 22.01
N LYS A 74 -10.77 -7.58 21.07
CA LYS A 74 -11.93 -6.73 21.36
C LYS A 74 -13.11 -7.17 20.50
N LEU A 75 -14.29 -7.21 21.08
CA LEU A 75 -15.50 -7.70 20.43
C LEU A 75 -16.58 -6.63 20.44
N ILE A 76 -17.18 -6.39 19.29
CA ILE A 76 -18.36 -5.53 19.16
C ILE A 76 -19.48 -6.25 18.40
N ASP A 77 -20.72 -5.91 18.72
CA ASP A 77 -21.87 -6.45 18.03
C ASP A 77 -22.13 -5.74 16.69
N ARG A 78 -22.96 -6.35 15.86
CA ARG A 78 -23.36 -5.83 14.55
C ARG A 78 -23.88 -4.39 14.62
N LYS A 79 -24.73 -4.08 15.56
CA LYS A 79 -25.35 -2.76 15.69
C LYS A 79 -24.29 -1.69 15.95
N THR A 80 -23.36 -1.98 16.85
CA THR A 80 -22.27 -1.10 17.21
C THR A 80 -21.31 -0.90 16.04
N PHE A 81 -20.94 -1.98 15.34
CA PHE A 81 -20.10 -1.92 14.15
C PHE A 81 -20.69 -1.00 13.08
N PHE A 82 -21.93 -1.24 12.63
CA PHE A 82 -22.56 -0.41 11.59
C PHE A 82 -22.79 1.02 12.04
N LYS A 83 -23.12 1.27 13.32
CA LYS A 83 -23.22 2.61 13.86
C LYS A 83 -21.89 3.37 13.78
N GLY A 84 -20.78 2.68 14.05
CA GLY A 84 -19.43 3.25 13.90
C GLY A 84 -19.09 3.59 12.45
N ILE A 85 -19.32 2.66 11.52
CA ILE A 85 -19.15 2.87 10.08
C ILE A 85 -19.99 4.07 9.59
N ASP A 86 -21.25 4.15 9.96
CA ASP A 86 -22.16 5.24 9.57
C ASP A 86 -21.77 6.60 10.17
N ALA A 87 -21.19 6.61 11.35
CA ALA A 87 -20.68 7.83 11.97
C ALA A 87 -19.39 8.30 11.28
N THR A 88 -18.47 7.38 11.00
CA THR A 88 -17.19 7.68 10.37
C THR A 88 -17.38 8.35 9.01
N VAL A 89 -18.24 7.82 8.14
CA VAL A 89 -18.43 8.36 6.78
C VAL A 89 -19.07 9.77 6.77
N LYS A 90 -19.68 10.19 7.86
CA LYS A 90 -20.36 11.51 7.99
C LYS A 90 -19.47 12.60 8.55
N THR A 91 -18.28 12.29 8.98
CA THR A 91 -17.36 13.23 9.63
C THR A 91 -15.98 13.15 8.98
N PRO A 92 -15.18 14.23 8.99
CA PRO A 92 -13.79 14.13 8.59
C PRO A 92 -13.04 13.13 9.47
N PHE A 93 -12.28 12.24 8.84
CA PHE A 93 -11.46 11.25 9.52
C PHE A 93 -10.15 11.04 8.74
N ARG A 94 -9.23 10.31 9.31
CA ARG A 94 -8.06 9.78 8.64
C ARG A 94 -7.89 8.31 8.97
N VAL A 95 -7.21 7.59 8.09
CA VAL A 95 -6.75 6.23 8.40
C VAL A 95 -5.65 6.26 9.45
N VAL A 96 -5.44 5.16 10.16
CA VAL A 96 -4.30 5.00 11.06
C VAL A 96 -3.02 4.96 10.21
N PRO A 97 -2.13 5.95 10.33
CA PRO A 97 -0.92 5.98 9.51
C PRO A 97 0.07 4.91 9.97
N PHE A 98 0.84 4.39 9.05
CA PHE A 98 2.01 3.59 9.40
C PHE A 98 3.30 4.22 8.88
N PHE A 99 4.41 3.80 9.50
CA PHE A 99 5.77 4.25 9.21
C PHE A 99 6.63 3.02 9.09
N ASP A 100 7.29 2.85 7.95
CA ASP A 100 8.00 1.61 7.66
C ASP A 100 9.43 1.86 7.17
N PRO A 101 10.42 1.12 7.67
CA PRO A 101 11.76 1.14 7.12
C PRO A 101 11.77 0.60 5.69
N ALA A 102 12.71 1.11 4.89
CA ALA A 102 12.96 0.60 3.54
C ALA A 102 14.48 0.52 3.29
N PRO A 103 14.96 -0.38 2.40
CA PRO A 103 16.38 -0.46 2.09
C PRO A 103 17.00 0.86 1.60
N TRP A 104 16.18 1.75 1.08
CA TRP A 104 16.51 3.09 0.58
C TRP A 104 16.04 4.22 1.49
N GLY A 105 15.45 3.88 2.65
CA GLY A 105 14.81 4.85 3.53
C GLY A 105 15.74 5.93 4.05
N GLY A 106 15.16 7.14 4.18
CA GLY A 106 15.86 8.33 4.62
C GLY A 106 15.80 8.59 6.12
N GLN A 107 16.32 9.74 6.51
CA GLN A 107 16.38 10.20 7.91
C GLN A 107 15.52 11.43 8.19
N TRP A 108 15.06 12.13 7.13
CA TRP A 108 14.36 13.40 7.28
C TRP A 108 13.03 13.25 8.04
N MET A 109 12.21 12.27 7.66
CA MET A 109 10.93 11.98 8.36
C MET A 109 11.15 11.57 9.81
N LYS A 110 12.20 10.78 10.08
CA LYS A 110 12.55 10.36 11.44
C LYS A 110 12.78 11.57 12.35
N GLU A 111 13.51 12.56 11.85
CA GLU A 111 13.84 13.80 12.59
C GLU A 111 12.62 14.71 12.71
N VAL A 112 11.96 15.03 11.58
CA VAL A 112 10.84 15.99 11.53
C VAL A 112 9.61 15.51 12.31
N CYS A 113 9.33 14.20 12.30
CA CYS A 113 8.18 13.64 13.00
C CYS A 113 8.51 13.10 14.41
N GLY A 114 9.78 13.16 14.85
CA GLY A 114 10.21 12.65 16.16
C GLY A 114 9.93 11.15 16.30
N LEU A 115 10.16 10.38 15.23
CA LEU A 115 9.91 8.94 15.22
C LEU A 115 10.98 8.20 16.01
N ASN A 116 10.76 6.90 16.28
CA ASN A 116 11.69 6.08 17.06
C ASN A 116 13.11 6.14 16.48
N PRO A 117 14.09 6.72 17.19
CA PRO A 117 15.45 6.89 16.72
C PRO A 117 16.23 5.57 16.56
N GLU A 118 15.79 4.50 17.25
CA GLU A 118 16.43 3.17 17.19
C GLU A 118 16.19 2.46 15.85
N LYS A 119 15.16 2.87 15.10
CA LYS A 119 14.96 2.35 13.75
C LYS A 119 16.04 2.89 12.81
N GLU A 120 16.52 2.04 11.92
CA GLU A 120 17.58 2.40 10.98
C GLU A 120 17.18 3.61 10.14
N ASN A 121 15.97 3.58 9.58
CA ASN A 121 15.42 4.64 8.71
C ASN A 121 13.89 4.56 8.67
N TYR A 122 13.28 5.48 7.91
CA TYR A 122 11.88 5.39 7.49
C TYR A 122 11.80 5.75 6.01
N GLY A 123 11.39 4.79 5.19
CA GLY A 123 11.17 5.00 3.76
C GLY A 123 9.73 5.37 3.45
N TRP A 124 8.79 4.70 4.09
CA TRP A 124 7.35 4.86 3.93
C TRP A 124 6.77 5.57 5.15
N CYS A 125 6.06 6.65 4.94
CA CYS A 125 5.57 7.49 6.04
C CYS A 125 4.16 8.01 5.75
N PHE A 126 3.31 8.05 6.77
CA PHE A 126 1.93 8.52 6.68
C PHE A 126 1.11 7.86 5.57
N ASP A 127 1.40 6.60 5.27
CA ASP A 127 0.76 5.91 4.18
C ASP A 127 -0.76 5.94 4.33
N CYS A 128 -1.42 6.38 3.27
CA CYS A 128 -2.86 6.38 3.12
C CYS A 128 -3.24 5.48 1.95
N VAL A 129 -3.24 4.19 2.22
CA VAL A 129 -3.62 3.12 1.31
C VAL A 129 -4.81 2.40 1.94
N PRO A 130 -6.06 2.78 1.62
CA PRO A 130 -7.25 2.28 2.32
C PRO A 130 -7.38 0.77 2.35
N GLU A 131 -6.82 0.07 1.38
CA GLU A 131 -6.80 -1.38 1.38
C GLU A 131 -5.87 -1.97 2.47
N GLU A 132 -4.90 -1.20 2.97
CA GLU A 132 -3.88 -1.68 3.91
C GLU A 132 -4.03 -1.12 5.31
N ASN A 133 -4.41 0.15 5.43
CA ASN A 133 -4.57 0.83 6.70
C ASN A 133 -5.77 0.31 7.51
N SER A 134 -5.81 0.72 8.77
CA SER A 134 -6.93 0.54 9.67
C SER A 134 -7.63 1.86 10.01
N LEU A 135 -8.77 1.73 10.68
CA LEU A 135 -9.53 2.79 11.33
C LEU A 135 -9.71 2.43 12.80
N TYR A 136 -9.87 3.45 13.64
CA TYR A 136 -10.28 3.27 15.04
C TYR A 136 -11.73 3.73 15.22
N LEU A 137 -12.55 2.84 15.80
CA LEU A 137 -13.81 3.21 16.40
C LEU A 137 -13.61 3.26 17.92
N GLU A 138 -14.11 4.29 18.56
CA GLU A 138 -14.14 4.34 20.02
C GLU A 138 -15.56 4.12 20.54
N VAL A 139 -15.71 3.12 21.38
CA VAL A 139 -16.98 2.72 21.96
C VAL A 139 -16.82 2.61 23.47
N ASN A 140 -17.47 3.50 24.24
CA ASN A 140 -17.41 3.53 25.69
C ASN A 140 -15.98 3.52 26.25
N GLY A 141 -15.07 4.29 25.63
CA GLY A 141 -13.66 4.35 26.03
C GLY A 141 -12.80 3.16 25.57
N VAL A 142 -13.38 2.20 24.86
CA VAL A 142 -12.65 1.08 24.26
C VAL A 142 -12.40 1.38 22.79
N ARG A 143 -11.14 1.36 22.39
CA ARG A 143 -10.74 1.52 20.99
C ARG A 143 -10.79 0.17 20.30
N PHE A 144 -11.61 0.07 19.25
CA PHE A 144 -11.76 -1.08 18.36
C PHE A 144 -11.10 -0.75 17.02
N GLU A 145 -10.22 -1.60 16.56
CA GLU A 145 -9.51 -1.43 15.29
C GLU A 145 -10.14 -2.32 14.20
N LEU A 146 -10.31 -1.76 13.01
CA LEU A 146 -10.87 -2.47 11.85
C LEU A 146 -10.16 -2.06 10.56
N PRO A 147 -10.17 -2.91 9.52
CA PRO A 147 -9.64 -2.52 8.21
C PRO A 147 -10.39 -1.34 7.62
N SER A 148 -9.66 -0.34 7.11
CA SER A 148 -10.30 0.81 6.46
C SER A 148 -11.03 0.43 5.17
N VAL A 149 -10.65 -0.67 4.52
CA VAL A 149 -11.36 -1.21 3.35
C VAL A 149 -12.82 -1.57 3.66
N ASP A 150 -13.17 -1.89 4.91
CA ASP A 150 -14.56 -2.14 5.30
C ASP A 150 -15.46 -0.93 5.07
N LEU A 151 -14.94 0.27 5.35
CA LEU A 151 -15.68 1.49 5.08
C LEU A 151 -15.91 1.67 3.57
N VAL A 152 -14.90 1.38 2.75
CA VAL A 152 -15.02 1.45 1.28
C VAL A 152 -16.05 0.45 0.78
N LEU A 153 -16.01 -0.80 1.24
CA LEU A 153 -16.94 -1.85 0.81
C LEU A 153 -18.39 -1.57 1.23
N LEU A 154 -18.58 -0.98 2.42
CA LEU A 154 -19.90 -0.77 3.02
C LEU A 154 -20.53 0.57 2.67
N ARG A 155 -19.74 1.60 2.40
CA ARG A 155 -20.20 2.99 2.20
C ARG A 155 -19.44 3.68 1.06
N SER A 156 -19.20 2.97 -0.04
CA SER A 156 -18.49 3.48 -1.21
C SER A 156 -19.12 4.79 -1.73
N ARG A 157 -20.44 4.83 -1.86
CA ARG A 157 -21.14 5.99 -2.40
C ARG A 157 -21.02 7.23 -1.51
N GLU A 158 -21.20 7.05 -0.21
CA GLU A 158 -21.08 8.14 0.76
C GLU A 158 -19.63 8.63 0.91
N LEU A 159 -18.65 7.71 0.81
CA LEU A 159 -17.24 8.00 0.96
C LEU A 159 -16.63 8.63 -0.30
N LEU A 160 -16.91 8.05 -1.46
CA LEU A 160 -16.29 8.43 -2.72
C LEU A 160 -17.09 9.48 -3.49
N GLY A 161 -18.38 9.59 -3.21
CA GLY A 161 -19.33 10.32 -4.03
C GLY A 161 -19.74 9.57 -5.29
N GLU A 162 -20.90 9.94 -5.81
CA GLU A 162 -21.57 9.23 -6.89
C GLU A 162 -20.73 9.11 -8.20
N PRO A 163 -20.00 10.17 -8.65
CA PRO A 163 -19.22 10.08 -9.88
C PRO A 163 -18.02 9.12 -9.76
N VAL A 164 -17.38 9.09 -8.60
CA VAL A 164 -16.19 8.23 -8.37
C VAL A 164 -16.63 6.78 -8.19
N GLU A 165 -17.70 6.54 -7.42
CA GLU A 165 -18.27 5.19 -7.27
C GLU A 165 -18.73 4.64 -8.62
N ALA A 166 -19.41 5.44 -9.45
CA ALA A 166 -19.85 5.01 -10.78
C ALA A 166 -18.70 4.57 -11.69
N ARG A 167 -17.51 5.17 -11.51
CA ARG A 167 -16.30 4.85 -12.30
C ARG A 167 -15.49 3.70 -11.72
N PHE A 168 -15.30 3.66 -10.43
CA PHE A 168 -14.35 2.77 -9.74
C PHE A 168 -15.04 1.70 -8.87
N GLY A 169 -16.36 1.78 -8.70
CA GLY A 169 -17.09 0.85 -7.85
C GLY A 169 -16.73 1.01 -6.38
N LYS A 170 -16.42 -0.10 -5.74
CA LYS A 170 -16.00 -0.18 -4.34
C LYS A 170 -14.48 -0.22 -4.18
N ASP A 171 -13.76 0.37 -5.10
CA ASP A 171 -12.31 0.58 -5.01
C ASP A 171 -12.03 2.04 -4.65
N PHE A 172 -11.13 2.29 -3.72
CA PHE A 172 -10.66 3.63 -3.42
C PHE A 172 -9.51 3.98 -4.38
N PRO A 173 -9.71 4.92 -5.34
CA PRO A 173 -8.80 5.07 -6.49
C PRO A 173 -7.58 5.94 -6.20
N ILE A 174 -7.36 6.35 -4.96
CA ILE A 174 -6.22 7.20 -4.56
C ILE A 174 -5.39 6.48 -3.50
N ARG A 175 -4.07 6.52 -3.68
CA ARG A 175 -3.06 6.17 -2.69
C ARG A 175 -2.17 7.37 -2.48
N PHE A 176 -1.78 7.61 -1.25
CA PHE A 176 -0.96 8.74 -0.88
C PHE A 176 0.07 8.30 0.15
N ASP A 177 1.35 8.51 -0.19
CA ASP A 177 2.46 8.13 0.65
C ASP A 177 3.48 9.27 0.69
N PHE A 178 4.13 9.47 1.83
CA PHE A 178 5.37 10.22 1.90
C PHE A 178 6.54 9.25 1.79
N LEU A 179 7.36 9.44 0.77
CA LEU A 179 8.59 8.67 0.56
C LEU A 179 9.78 9.51 1.01
N ASP A 180 10.61 8.94 1.88
CA ASP A 180 11.81 9.61 2.37
C ASP A 180 13.06 8.89 1.87
N THR A 181 13.79 9.53 0.96
CA THR A 181 15.09 9.08 0.45
C THR A 181 16.23 9.98 0.93
N VAL A 182 15.95 11.00 1.76
CA VAL A 182 16.94 12.01 2.18
C VAL A 182 17.97 11.40 3.13
N GLY A 183 19.21 11.31 2.68
CA GLY A 183 20.29 10.64 3.42
C GLY A 183 20.19 9.10 3.42
N GLY A 184 19.33 8.56 2.59
CA GLY A 184 19.18 7.15 2.28
C GLY A 184 19.74 6.80 0.91
N GLY A 185 18.98 6.02 0.15
CA GLY A 185 19.35 5.56 -1.20
C GLY A 185 18.26 5.84 -2.25
N ASN A 186 18.51 5.42 -3.46
CA ASN A 186 17.51 5.49 -4.52
C ASN A 186 16.39 4.49 -4.27
N LEU A 187 15.15 4.91 -4.53
CA LEU A 187 14.01 4.02 -4.61
C LEU A 187 14.26 2.92 -5.66
N SER A 188 13.63 1.78 -5.51
CA SER A 188 13.71 0.73 -6.53
C SER A 188 13.17 1.24 -7.88
N VAL A 189 13.89 0.98 -8.96
CA VAL A 189 13.39 1.25 -10.32
C VAL A 189 12.17 0.38 -10.57
N GLN A 190 11.07 1.02 -10.95
CA GLN A 190 9.77 0.37 -11.12
C GLN A 190 9.04 0.87 -12.36
N VAL A 191 8.00 0.13 -12.74
CA VAL A 191 7.04 0.52 -13.77
C VAL A 191 5.66 0.01 -13.37
N HIS A 192 4.69 0.92 -13.33
CA HIS A 192 3.29 0.51 -13.18
C HIS A 192 2.76 0.02 -14.52
N PRO A 193 2.00 -1.08 -14.56
CA PRO A 193 1.51 -1.64 -15.81
C PRO A 193 0.60 -0.67 -16.55
N THR A 194 0.51 -0.80 -17.87
CA THR A 194 -0.53 -0.11 -18.63
C THR A 194 -1.91 -0.64 -18.27
N THR A 195 -2.96 0.17 -18.49
CA THR A 195 -4.36 -0.25 -18.26
C THR A 195 -4.72 -1.52 -19.02
N GLN A 196 -4.22 -1.66 -20.26
CA GLN A 196 -4.46 -2.88 -21.04
C GLN A 196 -3.82 -4.10 -20.36
N PHE A 197 -2.55 -4.02 -19.99
CA PHE A 197 -1.83 -5.13 -19.37
C PHE A 197 -2.48 -5.58 -18.05
N ILE A 198 -2.84 -4.63 -17.16
CA ILE A 198 -3.41 -4.96 -15.85
C ILE A 198 -4.80 -5.58 -16.00
N ARG A 199 -5.58 -5.14 -17.01
CA ARG A 199 -6.89 -5.71 -17.32
C ARG A 199 -6.79 -7.14 -17.83
N GLU A 200 -5.87 -7.39 -18.77
CA GLU A 200 -5.70 -8.71 -19.39
C GLU A 200 -5.11 -9.76 -18.43
N ASN A 201 -4.20 -9.35 -17.56
CA ASN A 201 -3.47 -10.27 -16.69
C ASN A 201 -4.04 -10.39 -15.28
N PHE A 202 -4.71 -9.35 -14.75
CA PHE A 202 -5.17 -9.29 -13.35
C PHE A 202 -6.67 -8.98 -13.23
N GLY A 203 -7.37 -8.71 -14.32
CA GLY A 203 -8.80 -8.38 -14.31
C GLY A 203 -9.13 -7.06 -13.62
N MET A 204 -8.16 -6.15 -13.49
CA MET A 204 -8.36 -4.80 -12.96
C MET A 204 -8.69 -3.83 -14.07
N TYR A 205 -9.56 -2.84 -13.80
CA TYR A 205 -10.09 -1.94 -14.83
C TYR A 205 -9.32 -0.62 -14.97
N TYR A 206 -8.43 -0.31 -14.05
CA TYR A 206 -7.59 0.89 -14.06
C TYR A 206 -6.19 0.56 -13.56
N THR A 207 -5.22 1.37 -13.98
CA THR A 207 -3.82 1.28 -13.55
C THR A 207 -3.53 2.37 -12.52
N GLN A 208 -2.33 2.33 -11.99
CA GLN A 208 -1.77 3.41 -11.18
C GLN A 208 -1.05 4.39 -12.11
N ASP A 209 -1.65 5.57 -12.31
CA ASP A 209 -0.94 6.76 -12.72
C ASP A 209 -0.40 7.42 -11.46
N GLU A 210 0.84 7.85 -11.48
CA GLU A 210 1.54 8.35 -10.30
C GLU A 210 2.02 9.78 -10.52
N SER A 211 2.32 10.47 -9.45
CA SER A 211 3.04 11.74 -9.50
C SER A 211 3.89 11.91 -8.25
N TYR A 212 5.03 12.56 -8.41
CA TYR A 212 5.85 13.00 -7.29
C TYR A 212 5.74 14.51 -7.12
N TYR A 213 5.53 14.96 -5.90
CA TYR A 213 5.73 16.34 -5.50
C TYR A 213 6.83 16.39 -4.43
N LEU A 214 7.91 17.09 -4.70
CA LEU A 214 9.08 17.10 -3.83
C LEU A 214 8.92 18.13 -2.70
N LEU A 215 8.75 17.64 -1.48
CA LEU A 215 8.64 18.49 -0.29
C LEU A 215 9.99 19.10 0.10
N ASP A 216 11.07 18.37 -0.14
CA ASP A 216 12.44 18.81 0.03
C ASP A 216 13.37 18.05 -0.89
N ALA A 217 14.57 18.56 -1.13
CA ALA A 217 15.59 17.92 -1.95
C ALA A 217 16.96 18.48 -1.55
N LYS A 218 17.94 17.57 -1.35
CA LYS A 218 19.33 17.96 -1.15
C LYS A 218 20.03 18.23 -2.50
N GLU A 219 21.20 18.84 -2.43
CA GLU A 219 22.05 19.02 -3.60
C GLU A 219 22.40 17.64 -4.20
N GLY A 220 22.24 17.50 -5.52
CA GLY A 220 22.44 16.24 -6.22
C GLY A 220 21.22 15.32 -6.30
N ALA A 221 20.14 15.66 -5.61
CA ALA A 221 18.88 14.89 -5.68
C ALA A 221 18.38 14.76 -7.12
N SER A 222 17.75 13.65 -7.45
CA SER A 222 17.33 13.34 -8.81
C SER A 222 16.05 12.51 -8.84
N VAL A 223 15.37 12.53 -9.98
CA VAL A 223 14.28 11.60 -10.30
C VAL A 223 14.66 10.87 -11.58
N TYR A 224 14.57 9.55 -11.54
CA TYR A 224 14.71 8.73 -12.73
C TYR A 224 13.37 8.63 -13.42
N LEU A 225 13.26 9.04 -14.68
CA LEU A 225 11.97 9.12 -15.37
C LEU A 225 12.09 8.86 -16.87
N GLY A 226 11.43 7.81 -17.32
CA GLY A 226 11.35 7.41 -18.71
C GLY A 226 12.65 6.83 -19.27
N LEU A 227 12.51 6.03 -20.31
CA LEU A 227 13.66 5.44 -21.01
C LEU A 227 14.37 6.46 -21.86
N LYS A 228 15.70 6.34 -21.98
CA LYS A 228 16.51 7.15 -22.90
C LYS A 228 16.17 6.82 -24.34
N THR A 229 16.26 7.82 -25.22
CA THR A 229 16.08 7.61 -26.65
C THR A 229 17.19 6.73 -27.23
N GLY A 230 16.83 5.78 -28.11
CA GLY A 230 17.77 4.94 -28.82
C GLY A 230 18.38 3.79 -28.02
N ILE A 231 17.87 3.48 -26.83
CA ILE A 231 18.30 2.27 -26.09
C ILE A 231 17.98 1.01 -26.90
N ASN A 232 18.84 0.01 -26.75
CA ASN A 232 18.53 -1.32 -27.22
C ASN A 232 17.67 -2.05 -26.16
N ARG A 233 16.46 -2.43 -26.54
CA ARG A 233 15.50 -3.12 -25.67
C ARG A 233 16.02 -4.47 -25.20
N ASP A 234 16.64 -5.23 -26.10
CA ASP A 234 17.09 -6.59 -25.80
C ASP A 234 18.28 -6.57 -24.84
N ASP A 235 19.19 -5.60 -24.99
CA ASP A 235 20.28 -5.37 -24.03
C ASP A 235 19.73 -5.04 -22.63
N MET A 236 18.74 -4.16 -22.54
CA MET A 236 18.11 -3.83 -21.26
C MET A 236 17.47 -5.07 -20.60
N ILE A 237 16.76 -5.88 -21.38
CA ILE A 237 16.14 -7.11 -20.88
C ILE A 237 17.20 -8.10 -20.42
N ASN A 238 18.30 -8.24 -21.13
CA ASN A 238 19.39 -9.13 -20.77
C ASN A 238 20.08 -8.64 -19.49
N ASP A 239 20.40 -7.36 -19.36
CA ASP A 239 21.00 -6.79 -18.16
C ASP A 239 20.07 -6.96 -16.93
N LEU A 240 18.76 -6.79 -17.09
CA LEU A 240 17.78 -7.07 -16.02
C LEU A 240 17.77 -8.55 -15.61
N ARG A 241 17.84 -9.47 -16.59
CA ARG A 241 17.88 -10.92 -16.31
C ARG A 241 19.18 -11.33 -15.62
N GLU A 242 20.29 -10.75 -16.03
CA GLU A 242 21.57 -11.00 -15.37
C GLU A 242 21.59 -10.47 -13.94
N ALA A 243 21.10 -9.26 -13.70
CA ALA A 243 20.96 -8.70 -12.35
C ALA A 243 20.05 -9.56 -11.44
N GLN A 244 19.00 -10.18 -12.00
CA GLN A 244 18.12 -11.08 -11.27
C GLN A 244 18.79 -12.40 -10.86
N LYS A 245 19.73 -12.91 -11.68
CA LYS A 245 20.37 -14.22 -11.49
C LYS A 245 21.70 -14.15 -10.74
N SER A 246 22.31 -12.99 -10.67
CA SER A 246 23.63 -12.77 -10.14
C SER A 246 23.62 -11.61 -9.12
N ASN A 247 24.79 -11.33 -8.52
CA ASN A 247 24.97 -10.16 -7.65
C ASN A 247 25.37 -8.88 -8.41
N ILE A 248 25.19 -8.86 -9.74
CA ILE A 248 25.46 -7.68 -10.55
C ILE A 248 24.32 -6.70 -10.38
N VAL A 249 24.64 -5.47 -10.02
CA VAL A 249 23.64 -4.40 -9.89
C VAL A 249 23.24 -3.92 -11.29
N PHE A 250 21.94 -3.80 -11.54
CA PHE A 250 21.43 -3.23 -12.78
C PHE A 250 21.78 -1.74 -12.86
N ASP A 251 22.51 -1.36 -13.91
CA ASP A 251 22.84 0.04 -14.19
C ASP A 251 21.64 0.77 -14.81
N ALA A 252 20.82 1.38 -13.94
CA ALA A 252 19.66 2.13 -14.37
C ALA A 252 20.03 3.33 -15.24
N GLU A 253 21.17 3.99 -15.00
CA GLU A 253 21.59 5.17 -15.74
C GLU A 253 21.96 4.87 -17.20
N LYS A 254 22.25 3.63 -17.54
CA LYS A 254 22.44 3.20 -18.93
C LYS A 254 21.14 3.36 -19.75
N TYR A 255 19.97 3.17 -19.13
CA TYR A 255 18.70 3.04 -19.83
C TYR A 255 17.65 4.10 -19.47
N VAL A 256 17.69 4.67 -18.28
CA VAL A 256 16.68 5.58 -17.75
C VAL A 256 17.23 7.00 -17.66
N ASN A 257 16.42 8.00 -18.02
CA ASN A 257 16.83 9.40 -17.86
C ASN A 257 16.92 9.73 -16.37
N ARG A 258 17.99 10.42 -15.98
CA ARG A 258 18.16 11.01 -14.65
C ARG A 258 17.95 12.51 -14.75
N LEU A 259 16.93 13.01 -14.08
CA LEU A 259 16.55 14.42 -14.06
C LEU A 259 16.96 15.03 -12.73
N PRO A 260 17.62 16.21 -12.71
CA PRO A 260 17.88 16.90 -11.45
C PRO A 260 16.56 17.28 -10.78
N ALA A 261 16.50 17.15 -9.46
CA ALA A 261 15.31 17.37 -8.69
C ALA A 261 15.51 18.49 -7.67
N LYS A 262 14.51 19.34 -7.50
CA LYS A 262 14.50 20.45 -6.55
C LYS A 262 13.22 20.44 -5.72
N LYS A 263 13.29 21.02 -4.56
CA LYS A 263 12.12 21.32 -3.73
C LYS A 263 11.02 22.00 -4.57
N HIS A 264 9.81 21.49 -4.45
CA HIS A 264 8.59 21.90 -5.16
C HIS A 264 8.51 21.49 -6.64
N ASP A 265 9.44 20.71 -7.14
CA ASP A 265 9.27 20.09 -8.46
C ASP A 265 8.13 19.07 -8.41
N HIS A 266 7.43 18.94 -9.53
CA HIS A 266 6.32 18.01 -9.71
C HIS A 266 6.55 17.16 -10.98
N TYR A 267 6.53 15.84 -10.82
CA TYR A 267 6.73 14.89 -11.91
C TYR A 267 5.46 14.07 -12.13
N LEU A 268 4.97 14.02 -13.37
CA LEU A 268 3.85 13.18 -13.75
C LEU A 268 4.38 11.85 -14.31
N ILE A 269 3.86 10.75 -13.83
CA ILE A 269 4.35 9.39 -14.10
C ILE A 269 3.17 8.52 -14.55
N PRO A 270 2.78 8.60 -15.84
CA PRO A 270 1.72 7.76 -16.37
C PRO A 270 2.08 6.27 -16.30
N GLY A 271 1.07 5.41 -16.19
CA GLY A 271 1.24 3.96 -16.27
C GLY A 271 2.05 3.55 -17.51
N GLY A 272 3.00 2.63 -17.35
CA GLY A 272 3.96 2.21 -18.37
C GLY A 272 5.26 3.02 -18.38
N THR A 273 5.41 4.04 -17.53
CA THR A 273 6.64 4.84 -17.43
C THR A 273 7.61 4.25 -16.40
N VAL A 274 8.83 3.93 -16.82
CA VAL A 274 9.90 3.49 -15.91
C VAL A 274 10.36 4.67 -15.06
N HIS A 275 10.42 4.50 -13.74
CA HIS A 275 10.74 5.60 -12.83
C HIS A 275 11.28 5.14 -11.48
N CYS A 276 11.92 6.05 -10.76
CA CYS A 276 12.12 6.02 -9.31
C CYS A 276 12.58 7.39 -8.79
N SER A 277 12.40 7.62 -7.49
CA SER A 277 13.03 8.76 -6.79
C SER A 277 14.48 8.42 -6.48
N GLY A 278 15.38 9.37 -6.71
CA GLY A 278 16.78 9.29 -6.31
C GLY A 278 17.09 10.10 -5.06
N SER A 279 18.15 9.75 -4.38
CA SER A 279 18.66 10.49 -3.21
C SER A 279 19.53 11.67 -3.65
#